data_7edefeb4a3932e8862cc13da3890c9e2
#
_entry.id   7edefeb4a3932e8862cc13da3890c9e2
#
_cell.length_a   1.000
_cell.length_b   1.000
_cell.length_c   1.000
_cell.angle_alpha   90.00
_cell.angle_beta   90.00
_cell.angle_gamma   90.00
#
_symmetry.space_group_name_H-M   'P 1'
#
loop_
_entity.id
_entity.type
_entity.pdbx_description
1 polymer ?
#
loop_
_entity_poly.entity_id
_entity_poly.type
_entity_poly.pdbx_seq_one_letter_code
_entity_poly.pdbx_strand_id
1 'polypeptide(L)'
;MTSRRGSLTAVLGLLVLAISACSGGAPAAQPSPPSTPAAHPAGGGAAAGMQPVGTADADWQPVAQALGRPGKLSSDGLVYRVSFPRSDLTVTSYDVQVKPGLALGSYAAFSRYPDGVVLMMGDLVLTEAELQPVTDTLQGGGVAQTAVHKHLLSHEPPLWWSHMHGAGPDPVAMAQTVRSALDRTGTPPPAPPAAAPQLDLDTAAIDSALGATGTNDGGIYKFSFKRKETITDENHVLAPGMGTTTAINFQPTGGGRAAINGDFAMTGQEVQPVIQALRGGGIRIVEVHNHSLDDQPHLFYMHFWANDDATTLAQALGNAVRAHNASPAG
;
A
#
# COMPACT_ATOMS: atom_id res chain seq x y z
N MET A 1 -12.60 24.83 -68.57
CA MET A 1 -14.00 24.53 -68.98
C MET A 1 -14.77 24.36 -67.70
N THR A 2 -15.37 25.39 -67.26
CA THR A 2 -16.82 25.68 -67.01
C THR A 2 -17.42 24.74 -65.92
N SER A 3 -17.59 25.24 -64.71
CA SER A 3 -18.76 25.96 -64.15
C SER A 3 -19.94 25.06 -63.79
N ARG A 4 -20.35 25.04 -62.53
CA ARG A 4 -21.61 25.71 -62.15
C ARG A 4 -21.84 25.59 -60.63
N ARG A 5 -22.07 26.78 -60.01
CA ARG A 5 -22.62 26.99 -58.66
C ARG A 5 -24.13 26.67 -58.70
N GLY A 6 -24.63 26.14 -57.57
CA GLY A 6 -26.05 26.05 -57.27
C GLY A 6 -26.31 26.43 -55.82
N SER A 7 -26.75 27.68 -55.62
CA SER A 7 -27.32 28.16 -54.36
C SER A 7 -28.76 27.69 -54.22
N LEU A 8 -29.15 27.16 -53.05
CA LEU A 8 -30.57 27.02 -52.69
C LEU A 8 -30.81 27.76 -51.39
N THR A 9 -31.61 28.79 -51.51
CA THR A 9 -32.18 29.61 -50.45
C THR A 9 -33.38 28.86 -49.87
N ALA A 10 -33.46 28.66 -48.58
CA ALA A 10 -34.65 28.15 -47.88
C ALA A 10 -35.21 29.22 -46.95
N VAL A 11 -36.50 29.45 -47.10
CA VAL A 11 -37.34 30.45 -46.55
C VAL A 11 -37.68 30.18 -45.10
N LEU A 12 -37.60 31.23 -44.27
CA LEU A 12 -37.97 31.31 -42.87
C LEU A 12 -39.49 31.43 -42.73
N GLY A 13 -40.15 30.45 -42.13
CA GLY A 13 -41.55 30.51 -41.70
C GLY A 13 -41.67 30.72 -40.19
N LEU A 14 -42.04 31.91 -39.77
CA LEU A 14 -42.36 32.25 -38.41
C LEU A 14 -43.77 31.78 -38.11
N LEU A 15 -43.96 30.86 -37.14
CA LEU A 15 -45.26 30.52 -36.55
C LEU A 15 -45.27 31.05 -35.12
N VAL A 16 -46.04 32.11 -34.86
CA VAL A 16 -46.29 32.68 -33.54
C VAL A 16 -47.51 31.97 -32.95
N LEU A 17 -47.31 31.17 -31.92
CA LEU A 17 -48.39 30.68 -31.06
C LEU A 17 -48.38 31.46 -29.77
N ALA A 18 -49.44 32.27 -29.55
CA ALA A 18 -49.74 32.90 -28.28
C ALA A 18 -50.35 31.87 -27.33
N ILE A 19 -49.70 31.61 -26.19
CA ILE A 19 -50.30 30.85 -25.10
C ILE A 19 -50.47 31.80 -23.92
N SER A 20 -51.72 31.93 -23.49
CA SER A 20 -52.17 32.72 -22.38
C SER A 20 -51.62 32.18 -21.05
N ALA A 21 -51.01 33.04 -20.25
CA ALA A 21 -50.50 32.69 -18.91
C ALA A 21 -51.65 32.72 -17.91
N CYS A 22 -51.89 31.59 -17.24
CA CYS A 22 -52.55 31.55 -15.94
C CYS A 22 -51.49 31.51 -14.86
N SER A 23 -51.35 32.60 -14.10
CA SER A 23 -50.50 32.71 -12.95
C SER A 23 -51.10 31.99 -11.74
N GLY A 24 -50.56 30.80 -11.44
CA GLY A 24 -50.76 30.15 -10.14
C GLY A 24 -49.41 30.08 -9.43
N GLY A 25 -49.18 31.02 -8.50
CA GLY A 25 -47.95 31.00 -7.69
C GLY A 25 -47.96 29.86 -6.70
N ALA A 26 -47.04 28.89 -6.89
CA ALA A 26 -46.65 27.95 -5.86
C ALA A 26 -45.62 28.62 -4.93
N PRO A 27 -45.67 28.44 -3.60
CA PRO A 27 -44.66 28.99 -2.70
C PRO A 27 -43.31 28.30 -2.94
N ALA A 28 -42.26 29.10 -3.02
CA ALA A 28 -40.88 28.64 -3.13
C ALA A 28 -40.53 27.74 -1.92
N ALA A 29 -40.14 26.51 -2.20
CA ALA A 29 -39.59 25.62 -1.19
C ALA A 29 -38.28 26.21 -0.63
N GLN A 30 -38.25 26.44 0.68
CA GLN A 30 -37.02 26.81 1.36
C GLN A 30 -36.00 25.64 1.27
N PRO A 31 -34.71 25.92 1.06
CA PRO A 31 -33.69 24.88 1.12
C PRO A 31 -33.65 24.32 2.55
N SER A 32 -33.76 23.01 2.65
CA SER A 32 -33.54 22.28 3.92
C SER A 32 -32.15 22.56 4.47
N PRO A 33 -31.96 22.73 5.77
CA PRO A 33 -30.64 22.89 6.36
C PRO A 33 -29.83 21.64 6.10
N PRO A 34 -28.48 21.74 5.94
CA PRO A 34 -27.62 20.59 5.74
C PRO A 34 -27.79 19.62 6.92
N SER A 35 -28.05 18.34 6.60
CA SER A 35 -28.15 17.30 7.60
C SER A 35 -26.78 17.16 8.28
N THR A 36 -26.75 17.39 9.59
CA THR A 36 -25.57 17.06 10.41
C THR A 36 -25.29 15.56 10.24
N PRO A 37 -24.04 15.15 9.93
CA PRO A 37 -23.72 13.74 9.91
C PRO A 37 -24.04 13.14 11.28
N ALA A 38 -24.81 12.07 11.29
CA ALA A 38 -25.05 11.31 12.51
C ALA A 38 -23.70 10.87 13.08
N ALA A 39 -23.41 11.28 14.31
CA ALA A 39 -22.27 10.79 15.04
C ALA A 39 -22.44 9.27 15.18
N HIS A 40 -21.55 8.50 14.54
CA HIS A 40 -21.43 7.08 14.82
C HIS A 40 -21.05 6.94 16.30
N PRO A 41 -21.66 6.02 17.05
CA PRO A 41 -21.33 5.82 18.44
C PRO A 41 -19.86 5.38 18.53
N ALA A 42 -19.02 6.24 19.09
CA ALA A 42 -17.70 5.85 19.56
C ALA A 42 -17.92 4.95 20.78
N GLY A 43 -17.51 3.69 20.70
CA GLY A 43 -17.45 2.83 21.88
C GLY A 43 -18.03 1.43 21.71
N GLY A 44 -17.48 0.65 20.76
CA GLY A 44 -17.36 -0.78 20.98
C GLY A 44 -15.98 -1.01 21.58
N GLY A 45 -15.88 -1.49 22.82
CA GLY A 45 -14.63 -2.04 23.33
C GLY A 45 -14.16 -3.08 22.31
N ALA A 46 -12.92 -2.94 21.79
CA ALA A 46 -12.34 -3.92 20.90
C ALA A 46 -12.49 -5.29 21.57
N ALA A 47 -13.22 -6.19 20.96
CA ALA A 47 -13.21 -7.59 21.36
C ALA A 47 -11.73 -7.99 21.40
N ALA A 48 -11.28 -8.57 22.51
CA ALA A 48 -9.90 -9.05 22.62
C ALA A 48 -9.75 -10.18 21.60
N GLY A 49 -9.31 -9.86 20.39
CA GLY A 49 -9.09 -10.83 19.32
C GLY A 49 -8.08 -11.89 19.75
N MET A 50 -8.09 -13.01 19.08
CA MET A 50 -7.16 -14.10 19.34
C MET A 50 -5.74 -13.67 19.02
N GLN A 51 -4.83 -13.78 20.00
CA GLN A 51 -3.43 -13.40 19.81
C GLN A 51 -2.67 -14.46 19.02
N PRO A 52 -1.71 -14.07 18.16
CA PRO A 52 -0.83 -15.01 17.50
C PRO A 52 0.06 -15.73 18.50
N VAL A 53 0.49 -16.93 18.16
CA VAL A 53 1.41 -17.74 18.99
C VAL A 53 2.85 -17.64 18.49
N GLY A 54 3.81 -17.61 19.41
CA GLY A 54 5.22 -17.68 19.06
C GLY A 54 5.58 -19.02 18.43
N THR A 55 6.41 -18.98 17.41
CA THR A 55 6.90 -20.11 16.61
C THR A 55 8.42 -20.11 16.54
N ALA A 56 9.00 -21.19 16.04
CA ALA A 56 10.41 -21.31 15.72
C ALA A 56 10.64 -21.47 14.22
N ASP A 57 11.86 -21.19 13.72
CA ASP A 57 12.20 -21.36 12.30
C ASP A 57 11.89 -22.76 11.79
N ALA A 58 12.03 -23.79 12.63
CA ALA A 58 11.74 -25.18 12.29
C ALA A 58 10.26 -25.39 11.91
N ASP A 59 9.32 -24.64 12.51
CA ASP A 59 7.90 -24.76 12.24
C ASP A 59 7.53 -24.31 10.82
N TRP A 60 8.40 -23.48 10.21
CA TRP A 60 8.19 -22.89 8.89
C TRP A 60 9.01 -23.54 7.77
N GLN A 61 9.80 -24.58 8.08
CA GLN A 61 10.59 -25.30 7.06
C GLN A 61 9.73 -25.83 5.90
N PRO A 62 8.53 -26.41 6.11
CA PRO A 62 7.67 -26.83 5.00
C PRO A 62 7.20 -25.66 4.11
N VAL A 63 6.91 -24.50 4.72
CA VAL A 63 6.54 -23.27 3.99
C VAL A 63 7.72 -22.75 3.17
N ALA A 64 8.94 -22.72 3.77
CA ALA A 64 10.16 -22.32 3.07
C ALA A 64 10.45 -23.20 1.86
N GLN A 65 10.27 -24.52 2.02
CA GLN A 65 10.44 -25.50 0.93
C GLN A 65 9.41 -25.28 -0.18
N ALA A 66 8.14 -25.08 0.16
CA ALA A 66 7.07 -24.81 -0.79
C ALA A 66 7.33 -23.52 -1.59
N LEU A 67 7.82 -22.46 -0.94
CA LEU A 67 8.17 -21.18 -1.57
C LEU A 67 9.52 -21.19 -2.32
N GLY A 68 10.32 -22.26 -2.13
CA GLY A 68 11.63 -22.39 -2.78
C GLY A 68 12.72 -21.47 -2.24
N ARG A 69 12.49 -20.86 -1.04
CA ARG A 69 13.50 -20.02 -0.36
C ARG A 69 13.22 -19.90 1.15
N PRO A 70 14.26 -19.68 1.96
CA PRO A 70 14.10 -19.43 3.39
C PRO A 70 13.47 -18.04 3.61
N GLY A 71 12.69 -17.93 4.68
CA GLY A 71 12.21 -16.68 5.22
C GLY A 71 13.01 -16.26 6.46
N LYS A 72 12.50 -15.26 7.15
CA LYS A 72 13.02 -14.75 8.41
C LYS A 72 11.88 -14.68 9.42
N LEU A 73 12.10 -15.28 10.59
CA LEU A 73 11.19 -15.15 11.73
C LEU A 73 11.44 -13.81 12.42
N SER A 74 10.37 -13.11 12.82
CA SER A 74 10.46 -11.90 13.64
C SER A 74 11.08 -12.21 15.01
N SER A 75 11.67 -11.21 15.66
CA SER A 75 12.36 -11.39 16.94
C SER A 75 11.45 -11.87 18.09
N ASP A 76 10.14 -11.58 17.97
CA ASP A 76 9.11 -12.05 18.90
C ASP A 76 8.53 -13.44 18.52
N GLY A 77 8.97 -14.01 17.39
CA GLY A 77 8.53 -15.32 16.93
C GLY A 77 7.11 -15.34 16.32
N LEU A 78 6.46 -14.19 16.12
CA LEU A 78 5.05 -14.11 15.74
C LEU A 78 4.81 -14.14 14.25
N VAL A 79 5.79 -13.68 13.43
CA VAL A 79 5.64 -13.55 11.99
C VAL A 79 6.81 -14.17 11.25
N TYR A 80 6.54 -15.10 10.37
CA TYR A 80 7.50 -15.64 9.41
C TYR A 80 7.32 -14.98 8.06
N ARG A 81 8.35 -14.26 7.58
CA ARG A 81 8.29 -13.49 6.34
C ARG A 81 9.28 -14.00 5.31
N VAL A 82 8.82 -14.22 4.08
CA VAL A 82 9.62 -14.62 2.94
C VAL A 82 9.57 -13.49 1.90
N SER A 83 10.74 -13.03 1.44
CA SER A 83 10.85 -11.89 0.51
C SER A 83 11.27 -12.34 -0.88
N PHE A 84 10.71 -11.71 -1.91
CA PHE A 84 10.92 -12.02 -3.32
C PHE A 84 11.21 -10.71 -4.09
N PRO A 85 12.42 -10.12 -3.92
CA PRO A 85 12.74 -8.87 -4.60
C PRO A 85 12.80 -9.07 -6.12
N ARG A 86 12.18 -8.14 -6.86
CA ARG A 86 12.16 -8.10 -8.33
C ARG A 86 13.44 -7.43 -8.85
N SER A 87 14.58 -8.09 -8.61
CA SER A 87 15.87 -7.63 -9.11
C SER A 87 16.09 -7.93 -10.62
N ASP A 88 15.15 -8.59 -11.25
CA ASP A 88 15.04 -8.77 -12.70
C ASP A 88 14.56 -7.50 -13.42
N LEU A 89 13.89 -6.60 -12.69
CA LEU A 89 13.34 -5.38 -13.27
C LEU A 89 14.31 -4.19 -13.12
N THR A 90 14.46 -3.45 -14.20
CA THR A 90 15.11 -2.13 -14.19
C THR A 90 14.01 -1.09 -14.26
N VAL A 91 13.72 -0.45 -13.14
CA VAL A 91 12.60 0.47 -12.99
C VAL A 91 13.11 1.89 -12.77
N THR A 92 12.54 2.84 -13.50
CA THR A 92 12.79 4.27 -13.29
C THR A 92 11.47 4.94 -12.90
N SER A 93 11.48 5.76 -11.85
CA SER A 93 10.36 6.64 -11.47
C SER A 93 10.81 8.08 -11.57
N TYR A 94 10.18 8.86 -12.44
CA TYR A 94 10.70 10.13 -12.92
C TYR A 94 12.12 9.96 -13.46
N ASP A 95 13.12 10.55 -12.82
CA ASP A 95 14.56 10.48 -13.14
C ASP A 95 15.37 9.55 -12.22
N VAL A 96 14.71 8.85 -11.30
CA VAL A 96 15.34 7.98 -10.31
C VAL A 96 15.26 6.52 -10.71
N GLN A 97 16.42 5.86 -10.83
CA GLN A 97 16.47 4.39 -10.90
C GLN A 97 16.12 3.80 -9.53
N VAL A 98 15.00 3.11 -9.46
CA VAL A 98 14.44 2.52 -8.23
C VAL A 98 15.18 1.21 -7.91
N LYS A 99 15.79 1.13 -6.73
CA LYS A 99 16.38 -0.11 -6.24
C LYS A 99 15.28 -1.08 -5.75
N PRO A 100 15.46 -2.39 -5.89
CA PRO A 100 14.48 -3.37 -5.42
C PRO A 100 14.05 -3.16 -3.96
N GLY A 101 15.00 -2.81 -3.08
CA GLY A 101 14.73 -2.55 -1.66
C GLY A 101 13.88 -1.30 -1.36
N LEU A 102 13.73 -0.36 -2.31
CA LEU A 102 12.89 0.82 -2.11
C LEU A 102 11.41 0.50 -2.28
N ALA A 103 11.03 -0.11 -3.42
CA ALA A 103 9.62 -0.33 -3.75
C ALA A 103 9.32 -1.62 -4.53
N LEU A 104 10.35 -2.45 -4.89
CA LEU A 104 10.16 -3.62 -5.76
C LEU A 104 10.28 -4.95 -5.00
N GLY A 105 9.88 -4.97 -3.74
CA GLY A 105 9.99 -6.13 -2.85
C GLY A 105 8.67 -6.87 -2.70
N SER A 106 8.42 -7.93 -3.49
CA SER A 106 7.33 -8.85 -3.20
C SER A 106 7.60 -9.63 -1.91
N TYR A 107 6.55 -10.05 -1.20
CA TYR A 107 6.68 -10.87 0.00
C TYR A 107 5.43 -11.66 0.32
N ALA A 108 5.60 -12.71 1.14
CA ALA A 108 4.53 -13.39 1.88
C ALA A 108 4.92 -13.46 3.36
N ALA A 109 3.98 -13.16 4.25
CA ALA A 109 4.13 -13.20 5.70
C ALA A 109 3.05 -14.10 6.29
N PHE A 110 3.42 -14.88 7.30
CA PHE A 110 2.57 -15.89 7.93
C PHE A 110 2.57 -15.70 9.44
N SER A 111 1.41 -15.85 10.06
CA SER A 111 1.22 -15.82 11.51
C SER A 111 0.29 -16.94 11.94
N ARG A 112 0.63 -17.65 13.03
CA ARG A 112 -0.14 -18.81 13.53
C ARG A 112 -0.95 -18.44 14.77
N TYR A 113 -2.13 -19.06 14.90
CA TYR A 113 -3.03 -18.81 16.02
C TYR A 113 -3.37 -20.08 16.77
N PRO A 114 -3.86 -19.96 18.07
CA PRO A 114 -4.14 -21.11 18.93
C PRO A 114 -5.24 -22.05 18.43
N ASP A 115 -6.17 -21.56 17.61
CA ASP A 115 -7.25 -22.34 16.99
C ASP A 115 -6.77 -23.18 15.79
N GLY A 116 -5.48 -23.11 15.45
CA GLY A 116 -4.86 -23.81 14.33
C GLY A 116 -4.91 -23.05 13.01
N VAL A 117 -5.54 -21.88 12.97
CA VAL A 117 -5.51 -21.00 11.79
C VAL A 117 -4.12 -20.41 11.60
N VAL A 118 -3.71 -20.34 10.36
CA VAL A 118 -2.58 -19.50 9.91
C VAL A 118 -3.15 -18.44 9.00
N LEU A 119 -2.89 -17.17 9.33
CA LEU A 119 -3.11 -16.06 8.40
C LEU A 119 -1.85 -15.88 7.54
N MET A 120 -2.06 -15.68 6.25
CA MET A 120 -1.05 -15.29 5.29
C MET A 120 -1.46 -13.99 4.64
N MET A 121 -0.53 -13.04 4.57
CA MET A 121 -0.69 -11.84 3.78
C MET A 121 0.58 -11.55 3.00
N GLY A 122 0.46 -10.77 1.95
CA GLY A 122 1.63 -10.40 1.15
C GLY A 122 1.31 -9.33 0.13
N ASP A 123 2.36 -8.97 -0.61
CA ASP A 123 2.27 -8.02 -1.70
C ASP A 123 3.18 -8.50 -2.85
N LEU A 124 2.67 -8.49 -4.07
CA LEU A 124 3.36 -8.95 -5.26
C LEU A 124 3.59 -7.79 -6.23
N VAL A 125 4.83 -7.60 -6.64
CA VAL A 125 5.23 -6.65 -7.69
C VAL A 125 5.10 -7.33 -9.04
N LEU A 126 4.25 -6.79 -9.91
CA LEU A 126 3.85 -7.40 -11.17
C LEU A 126 4.00 -6.43 -12.33
N THR A 127 4.48 -6.91 -13.45
CA THR A 127 4.30 -6.22 -14.72
C THR A 127 2.83 -6.33 -15.15
N GLU A 128 2.39 -5.46 -16.06
CA GLU A 128 1.02 -5.52 -16.57
C GLU A 128 0.69 -6.89 -17.22
N ALA A 129 1.66 -7.49 -17.89
CA ALA A 129 1.51 -8.82 -18.50
C ALA A 129 1.40 -9.96 -17.47
N GLU A 130 1.98 -9.80 -16.29
CA GLU A 130 1.96 -10.79 -15.22
C GLU A 130 0.67 -10.70 -14.35
N LEU A 131 0.00 -9.55 -14.34
CA LEU A 131 -1.11 -9.26 -13.41
C LEU A 131 -2.24 -10.29 -13.54
N GLN A 132 -2.75 -10.53 -14.74
CA GLN A 132 -3.89 -11.44 -14.92
C GLN A 132 -3.52 -12.92 -14.68
N PRO A 133 -2.41 -13.47 -15.23
CA PRO A 133 -1.99 -14.84 -14.93
C PRO A 133 -1.74 -15.09 -13.45
N VAL A 134 -1.20 -14.11 -12.72
CA VAL A 134 -1.02 -14.19 -11.26
C VAL A 134 -2.37 -14.18 -10.55
N THR A 135 -3.28 -13.28 -10.93
CA THR A 135 -4.65 -13.21 -10.39
C THR A 135 -5.36 -14.57 -10.52
N ASP A 136 -5.38 -15.13 -11.73
CA ASP A 136 -6.03 -16.42 -12.00
C ASP A 136 -5.42 -17.55 -11.15
N THR A 137 -4.09 -17.52 -10.95
CA THR A 137 -3.39 -18.53 -10.16
C THR A 137 -3.72 -18.42 -8.66
N LEU A 138 -3.72 -17.21 -8.11
CA LEU A 138 -4.08 -16.97 -6.70
C LEU A 138 -5.52 -17.38 -6.43
N GLN A 139 -6.46 -16.92 -7.25
CA GLN A 139 -7.88 -17.24 -7.12
C GLN A 139 -8.14 -18.75 -7.28
N GLY A 140 -7.51 -19.41 -8.25
CA GLY A 140 -7.62 -20.85 -8.45
C GLY A 140 -7.07 -21.68 -7.28
N GLY A 141 -6.14 -21.13 -6.50
CA GLY A 141 -5.57 -21.76 -5.30
C GLY A 141 -6.21 -21.31 -3.99
N GLY A 142 -7.30 -20.53 -4.03
CA GLY A 142 -8.02 -20.06 -2.84
C GLY A 142 -7.31 -18.95 -2.05
N VAL A 143 -6.36 -18.25 -2.67
CA VAL A 143 -5.72 -17.06 -2.10
C VAL A 143 -6.42 -15.82 -2.64
N ALA A 144 -7.00 -15.02 -1.75
CA ALA A 144 -7.71 -13.80 -2.13
C ALA A 144 -6.73 -12.69 -2.54
N GLN A 145 -7.12 -11.85 -3.50
CA GLN A 145 -6.50 -10.55 -3.75
C GLN A 145 -7.34 -9.48 -3.08
N THR A 146 -6.71 -8.66 -2.27
CA THR A 146 -7.40 -7.64 -1.48
C THR A 146 -7.19 -6.23 -2.00
N ALA A 147 -6.15 -5.99 -2.79
CA ALA A 147 -5.93 -4.74 -3.51
C ALA A 147 -5.06 -4.94 -4.75
N VAL A 148 -5.25 -4.08 -5.75
CA VAL A 148 -4.34 -3.89 -6.89
C VAL A 148 -4.09 -2.39 -6.99
N HIS A 149 -2.83 -1.97 -6.85
CA HIS A 149 -2.48 -0.57 -6.60
C HIS A 149 -1.10 -0.20 -7.15
N LYS A 150 -0.63 1.01 -6.86
CA LYS A 150 0.66 1.55 -7.29
C LYS A 150 1.51 1.99 -6.10
N HIS A 151 2.80 1.63 -6.09
CA HIS A 151 3.77 2.20 -5.14
C HIS A 151 4.52 3.42 -5.68
N LEU A 152 4.52 3.61 -6.99
CA LEU A 152 5.31 4.62 -7.68
C LEU A 152 4.47 5.46 -8.63
N LEU A 153 4.87 6.71 -8.81
CA LEU A 153 4.36 7.60 -9.85
C LEU A 153 5.29 7.59 -11.06
N SER A 154 4.73 7.85 -12.26
CA SER A 154 5.49 8.07 -13.51
C SER A 154 6.67 7.10 -13.68
N HIS A 155 6.39 5.79 -13.56
CA HIS A 155 7.42 4.75 -13.61
C HIS A 155 7.36 3.96 -14.92
N GLU A 156 8.54 3.49 -15.34
CA GLU A 156 8.76 2.63 -16.49
C GLU A 156 9.68 1.45 -16.08
N PRO A 157 9.36 0.21 -16.49
CA PRO A 157 8.12 -0.21 -17.16
C PRO A 157 6.90 -0.05 -16.24
N PRO A 158 5.66 -0.09 -16.79
CA PRO A 158 4.44 -0.07 -15.99
C PRO A 158 4.36 -1.28 -15.06
N LEU A 159 4.20 -1.03 -13.76
CA LEU A 159 4.09 -2.05 -12.73
C LEU A 159 2.80 -1.87 -11.94
N TRP A 160 2.39 -2.97 -11.32
CA TRP A 160 1.29 -3.05 -10.35
C TRP A 160 1.76 -3.77 -9.10
N TRP A 161 1.15 -3.46 -7.98
CA TRP A 161 1.32 -4.18 -6.72
C TRP A 161 -0.02 -4.79 -6.35
N SER A 162 0.03 -6.04 -5.88
CA SER A 162 -1.19 -6.78 -5.56
C SER A 162 -1.09 -7.39 -4.19
N HIS A 163 -1.90 -6.89 -3.25
CA HIS A 163 -2.04 -7.52 -1.95
C HIS A 163 -2.77 -8.84 -2.08
N MET A 164 -2.30 -9.83 -1.33
CA MET A 164 -2.89 -11.16 -1.24
C MET A 164 -3.13 -11.53 0.22
N HIS A 165 -4.18 -12.29 0.46
CA HIS A 165 -4.60 -12.73 1.77
C HIS A 165 -5.06 -14.19 1.73
N GLY A 166 -4.73 -14.96 2.77
CA GLY A 166 -5.18 -16.34 2.95
C GLY A 166 -5.33 -16.65 4.43
N ALA A 167 -6.34 -17.46 4.75
CA ALA A 167 -6.61 -17.94 6.09
C ALA A 167 -6.93 -19.43 6.06
N GLY A 168 -6.39 -20.20 7.00
CA GLY A 168 -6.72 -21.61 7.10
C GLY A 168 -5.66 -22.43 7.83
N PRO A 169 -5.91 -23.74 8.03
CA PRO A 169 -5.03 -24.60 8.79
C PRO A 169 -3.80 -25.10 8.01
N ASP A 170 -3.75 -24.89 6.69
CA ASP A 170 -2.68 -25.41 5.83
C ASP A 170 -1.83 -24.29 5.21
N PRO A 171 -0.80 -23.80 5.90
CA PRO A 171 0.10 -22.78 5.37
C PRO A 171 0.93 -23.28 4.18
N VAL A 172 1.13 -24.59 4.04
CA VAL A 172 1.91 -25.16 2.92
C VAL A 172 1.11 -25.07 1.62
N ALA A 173 -0.19 -25.33 1.63
CA ALA A 173 -1.06 -25.15 0.47
C ALA A 173 -1.10 -23.70 0.01
N MET A 174 -1.21 -22.73 0.95
CA MET A 174 -1.11 -21.30 0.64
C MET A 174 0.25 -20.96 0.02
N ALA A 175 1.34 -21.46 0.61
CA ALA A 175 2.70 -21.25 0.09
C ALA A 175 2.90 -21.82 -1.32
N GLN A 176 2.35 -22.99 -1.62
CA GLN A 176 2.37 -23.60 -2.96
C GLN A 176 1.61 -22.76 -3.98
N THR A 177 0.46 -22.22 -3.60
CA THR A 177 -0.31 -21.29 -4.45
C THR A 177 0.49 -20.03 -4.75
N VAL A 178 1.11 -19.41 -3.73
CA VAL A 178 1.99 -18.25 -3.91
C VAL A 178 3.20 -18.59 -4.79
N ARG A 179 3.81 -19.79 -4.61
CA ARG A 179 4.91 -20.23 -5.48
C ARG A 179 4.46 -20.35 -6.93
N SER A 180 3.31 -20.96 -7.16
CA SER A 180 2.73 -21.09 -8.49
C SER A 180 2.43 -19.73 -9.15
N ALA A 181 2.00 -18.75 -8.36
CA ALA A 181 1.80 -17.38 -8.81
C ALA A 181 3.13 -16.69 -9.14
N LEU A 182 4.16 -16.85 -8.31
CA LEU A 182 5.51 -16.34 -8.58
C LEU A 182 6.15 -16.98 -9.83
N ASP A 183 5.81 -18.23 -10.17
CA ASP A 183 6.26 -18.89 -11.40
C ASP A 183 5.66 -18.28 -12.68
N ARG A 184 4.62 -17.42 -12.54
CA ARG A 184 4.07 -16.61 -13.63
C ARG A 184 4.78 -15.27 -13.79
N THR A 185 5.79 -14.99 -12.97
CA THR A 185 6.54 -13.73 -12.96
C THR A 185 8.00 -13.96 -13.29
N GLY A 186 8.72 -12.88 -13.60
CA GLY A 186 10.18 -12.90 -13.74
C GLY A 186 10.94 -12.91 -12.41
N THR A 187 10.29 -13.17 -11.28
CA THR A 187 10.92 -13.16 -9.95
C THR A 187 12.13 -14.09 -9.90
N PRO A 188 13.35 -13.59 -9.63
CA PRO A 188 14.56 -14.41 -9.69
C PRO A 188 14.66 -15.36 -8.47
N PRO A 189 15.46 -16.41 -8.58
CA PRO A 189 15.81 -17.25 -7.44
C PRO A 189 16.49 -16.43 -6.32
N PRO A 190 16.57 -16.96 -5.09
CA PRO A 190 17.22 -16.26 -3.98
C PRO A 190 18.69 -16.00 -4.29
N ALA A 191 19.12 -14.75 -4.07
CA ALA A 191 20.53 -14.38 -4.15
C ALA A 191 21.20 -14.47 -2.78
N PRO A 192 22.52 -14.75 -2.73
CA PRO A 192 23.26 -14.67 -1.48
C PRO A 192 23.16 -13.28 -0.85
N PRO A 193 23.13 -13.19 0.50
CA PRO A 193 23.15 -11.90 1.18
C PRO A 193 24.41 -11.11 0.77
N ALA A 194 24.22 -9.85 0.40
CA ALA A 194 25.30 -8.90 0.15
C ALA A 194 25.46 -7.93 1.32
N ALA A 195 26.68 -7.48 1.56
CA ALA A 195 26.91 -6.43 2.55
C ALA A 195 26.16 -5.15 2.13
N ALA A 196 25.48 -4.53 3.10
CA ALA A 196 24.80 -3.26 2.85
C ALA A 196 25.86 -2.17 2.57
N PRO A 197 25.73 -1.41 1.46
CA PRO A 197 26.65 -0.31 1.18
C PRO A 197 26.47 0.81 2.24
N GLN A 198 27.50 1.64 2.37
CA GLN A 198 27.35 2.86 3.18
C GLN A 198 26.32 3.80 2.57
N LEU A 199 25.58 4.49 3.43
CA LEU A 199 24.58 5.47 3.02
C LEU A 199 25.23 6.86 2.89
N ASP A 200 25.04 7.51 1.78
CA ASP A 200 25.36 8.93 1.57
C ASP A 200 24.19 9.79 2.08
N LEU A 201 23.91 9.68 3.39
CA LEU A 201 22.81 10.37 4.09
C LEU A 201 23.27 10.78 5.50
N ASP A 202 22.80 11.90 6.01
CA ASP A 202 22.88 12.23 7.42
C ASP A 202 21.80 11.45 8.19
N THR A 203 22.12 10.19 8.53
CA THR A 203 21.19 9.30 9.23
C THR A 203 20.81 9.81 10.62
N ALA A 204 21.71 10.52 11.32
CA ALA A 204 21.41 11.09 12.62
C ALA A 204 20.36 12.21 12.56
N ALA A 205 20.45 13.09 11.54
CA ALA A 205 19.45 14.11 11.31
C ALA A 205 18.08 13.51 10.91
N ILE A 206 18.08 12.45 10.08
CA ILE A 206 16.87 11.73 9.68
C ILE A 206 16.22 11.06 10.90
N ASP A 207 16.98 10.35 11.73
CA ASP A 207 16.52 9.72 12.96
C ASP A 207 15.87 10.73 13.92
N SER A 208 16.54 11.85 14.12
CA SER A 208 16.02 12.94 14.97
C SER A 208 14.71 13.51 14.45
N ALA A 209 14.58 13.71 13.14
CA ALA A 209 13.38 14.25 12.50
C ALA A 209 12.18 13.30 12.61
N LEU A 210 12.42 12.00 12.46
CA LEU A 210 11.38 10.96 12.54
C LEU A 210 11.10 10.49 13.98
N GLY A 211 12.01 10.78 14.93
CA GLY A 211 11.89 10.31 16.32
C GLY A 211 12.03 8.79 16.45
N ALA A 212 12.80 8.16 15.58
CA ALA A 212 13.06 6.74 15.52
C ALA A 212 14.45 6.47 14.95
N THR A 213 15.03 5.30 15.20
CA THR A 213 16.29 4.89 14.58
C THR A 213 16.01 4.01 13.38
N GLY A 214 16.56 4.38 12.22
CA GLY A 214 16.42 3.61 10.99
C GLY A 214 17.40 2.45 10.89
N THR A 215 17.18 1.59 9.91
CA THR A 215 18.06 0.44 9.60
C THR A 215 18.53 0.52 8.15
N ASN A 216 19.82 0.33 7.91
CA ASN A 216 20.36 0.20 6.56
C ASN A 216 20.12 -1.23 6.06
N ASP A 217 19.16 -1.40 5.16
CA ASP A 217 18.83 -2.66 4.51
C ASP A 217 19.17 -2.58 3.03
N GLY A 218 20.32 -3.15 2.65
CA GLY A 218 20.79 -3.18 1.26
C GLY A 218 21.02 -1.80 0.62
N GLY A 219 21.34 -0.77 1.41
CA GLY A 219 21.54 0.59 0.93
C GLY A 219 20.26 1.42 0.80
N ILE A 220 19.20 0.97 1.44
CA ILE A 220 17.97 1.73 1.70
C ILE A 220 17.88 1.95 3.21
N TYR A 221 17.69 3.19 3.65
CA TYR A 221 17.50 3.52 5.06
C TYR A 221 16.02 3.44 5.38
N LYS A 222 15.64 2.51 6.28
CA LYS A 222 14.26 2.09 6.51
C LYS A 222 13.81 2.34 7.93
N PHE A 223 12.57 2.78 8.06
CA PHE A 223 11.85 2.95 9.32
C PHE A 223 10.54 2.19 9.31
N SER A 224 10.10 1.74 10.48
CA SER A 224 8.81 1.11 10.69
C SER A 224 8.15 1.69 11.93
N PHE A 225 6.85 2.00 11.83
CA PHE A 225 6.03 2.49 12.92
C PHE A 225 4.80 1.59 13.06
N LYS A 226 4.61 1.00 14.23
CA LYS A 226 3.46 0.16 14.53
C LYS A 226 2.27 1.00 14.99
N ARG A 227 1.08 0.56 14.63
CA ARG A 227 -0.17 1.12 15.18
C ARG A 227 -0.19 0.95 16.70
N LYS A 228 -0.79 1.91 17.42
CA LYS A 228 -1.03 1.78 18.88
C LYS A 228 -2.33 1.03 19.17
N GLU A 229 -3.24 0.99 18.21
CA GLU A 229 -4.46 0.18 18.28
C GLU A 229 -4.14 -1.30 18.06
N THR A 230 -4.93 -2.16 18.66
CA THR A 230 -4.98 -3.57 18.28
C THR A 230 -5.78 -3.69 16.98
N ILE A 231 -5.14 -4.21 15.93
CA ILE A 231 -5.78 -4.47 14.64
C ILE A 231 -6.13 -5.96 14.60
N THR A 232 -7.35 -6.28 14.22
CA THR A 232 -7.81 -7.66 14.05
C THR A 232 -8.30 -7.88 12.62
N ASP A 233 -8.18 -9.11 12.15
CA ASP A 233 -8.78 -9.61 10.93
C ASP A 233 -9.45 -10.94 11.24
N GLU A 234 -10.74 -11.12 10.92
CA GLU A 234 -11.52 -12.30 11.29
C GLU A 234 -11.36 -12.72 12.76
N ASN A 235 -11.34 -11.75 13.69
CA ASN A 235 -11.12 -11.96 15.13
C ASN A 235 -9.69 -12.43 15.52
N HIS A 236 -8.72 -12.43 14.61
CA HIS A 236 -7.31 -12.68 14.88
C HIS A 236 -6.54 -11.36 14.98
N VAL A 237 -5.73 -11.18 16.02
CA VAL A 237 -4.91 -9.98 16.18
C VAL A 237 -3.75 -10.03 15.21
N LEU A 238 -3.64 -9.02 14.36
CA LEU A 238 -2.54 -8.91 13.41
C LEU A 238 -1.27 -8.40 14.12
N ALA A 239 -0.23 -9.21 14.11
CA ALA A 239 1.10 -8.76 14.54
C ALA A 239 1.64 -7.68 13.57
N PRO A 240 2.48 -6.74 14.03
CA PRO A 240 2.97 -5.63 13.20
C PRO A 240 3.56 -6.06 11.84
N GLY A 241 4.27 -7.20 11.80
CA GLY A 241 4.83 -7.78 10.57
C GLY A 241 3.81 -8.28 9.54
N MET A 242 2.52 -8.34 9.92
CA MET A 242 1.39 -8.71 9.05
C MET A 242 0.78 -7.49 8.34
N GLY A 243 1.61 -6.54 7.89
CA GLY A 243 1.21 -5.45 7.01
C GLY A 243 0.46 -4.30 7.68
N THR A 244 0.49 -4.20 9.01
CA THR A 244 -0.22 -3.15 9.77
C THR A 244 0.67 -2.00 10.21
N THR A 245 1.87 -1.87 9.63
CA THR A 245 2.85 -0.84 9.99
C THR A 245 2.98 0.24 8.93
N THR A 246 3.22 1.47 9.37
CA THR A 246 3.74 2.53 8.49
C THR A 246 5.20 2.24 8.20
N ALA A 247 5.57 2.17 6.93
CA ALA A 247 6.94 2.01 6.44
C ALA A 247 7.43 3.28 5.76
N ILE A 248 8.65 3.71 6.06
CA ILE A 248 9.28 4.88 5.42
C ILE A 248 10.68 4.47 4.97
N ASN A 249 10.98 4.65 3.68
CA ASN A 249 12.22 4.21 3.07
C ASN A 249 12.91 5.39 2.36
N PHE A 250 14.23 5.50 2.55
CA PHE A 250 15.08 6.48 1.88
C PHE A 250 16.11 5.74 1.03
N GLN A 251 16.07 5.97 -0.27
CA GLN A 251 17.10 5.54 -1.21
C GLN A 251 18.04 6.72 -1.50
N PRO A 252 19.33 6.68 -1.13
CA PRO A 252 20.27 7.72 -1.52
C PRO A 252 20.34 7.94 -3.02
N THR A 253 20.27 9.20 -3.46
CA THR A 253 20.41 9.62 -4.87
C THR A 253 21.63 10.49 -5.10
N GLY A 254 22.49 10.63 -4.08
CA GLY A 254 23.76 11.36 -4.10
C GLY A 254 23.67 12.75 -3.50
N GLY A 255 24.77 13.22 -2.89
CA GLY A 255 24.88 14.58 -2.33
C GLY A 255 23.91 14.85 -1.18
N GLY A 256 23.62 13.89 -0.32
CA GLY A 256 22.69 14.04 0.80
C GLY A 256 21.22 14.01 0.40
N ARG A 257 20.91 13.76 -0.85
CA ARG A 257 19.53 13.64 -1.37
C ARG A 257 19.05 12.19 -1.29
N ALA A 258 17.74 12.02 -1.18
CA ALA A 258 17.11 10.70 -1.25
C ALA A 258 15.82 10.70 -2.06
N ALA A 259 15.59 9.63 -2.78
CA ALA A 259 14.23 9.25 -3.17
C ALA A 259 13.55 8.57 -1.99
N ILE A 260 12.34 8.99 -1.67
CA ILE A 260 11.53 8.41 -0.59
C ILE A 260 10.31 7.72 -1.15
N ASN A 261 10.00 6.57 -0.55
CA ASN A 261 8.80 5.81 -0.78
C ASN A 261 8.42 5.11 0.54
N GLY A 262 7.18 4.73 0.67
CA GLY A 262 6.70 4.01 1.85
C GLY A 262 5.19 3.91 1.84
N ASP A 263 4.66 3.56 3.01
CA ASP A 263 3.26 3.30 3.19
C ASP A 263 2.80 3.77 4.56
N PHE A 264 1.81 4.64 4.64
CA PHE A 264 1.19 5.06 5.89
C PHE A 264 0.00 4.17 6.21
N ALA A 265 0.02 3.47 7.33
CA ALA A 265 -1.12 2.70 7.86
C ALA A 265 -1.99 3.63 8.74
N MET A 266 -3.24 3.89 8.34
CA MET A 266 -4.11 4.93 8.92
C MET A 266 -5.52 4.43 9.16
N THR A 267 -6.16 4.90 10.22
CA THR A 267 -7.63 4.88 10.30
C THR A 267 -8.25 5.92 9.37
N GLY A 268 -9.52 5.78 9.04
CA GLY A 268 -10.20 6.73 8.13
C GLY A 268 -10.13 8.20 8.59
N GLN A 269 -10.04 8.45 9.91
CA GLN A 269 -9.93 9.81 10.46
C GLN A 269 -8.53 10.42 10.25
N GLU A 270 -7.51 9.61 10.06
CA GLU A 270 -6.12 10.04 9.91
C GLU A 270 -5.73 10.32 8.45
N VAL A 271 -6.48 9.80 7.48
CA VAL A 271 -6.15 9.91 6.05
C VAL A 271 -5.96 11.38 5.63
N GLN A 272 -6.92 12.25 5.94
CA GLN A 272 -6.83 13.66 5.52
C GLN A 272 -5.72 14.45 6.26
N PRO A 273 -5.53 14.32 7.59
CA PRO A 273 -4.39 14.93 8.28
C PRO A 273 -3.03 14.50 7.73
N VAL A 274 -2.84 13.22 7.43
CA VAL A 274 -1.58 12.70 6.86
C VAL A 274 -1.36 13.23 5.43
N ILE A 275 -2.40 13.25 4.58
CA ILE A 275 -2.32 13.87 3.24
C ILE A 275 -1.88 15.34 3.35
N GLN A 276 -2.49 16.11 4.25
CA GLN A 276 -2.17 17.52 4.44
C GLN A 276 -0.71 17.72 4.88
N ALA A 277 -0.23 16.89 5.81
CA ALA A 277 1.15 16.95 6.30
C ALA A 277 2.16 16.61 5.18
N LEU A 278 1.94 15.54 4.42
CA LEU A 278 2.79 15.15 3.30
C LEU A 278 2.80 16.25 2.21
N ARG A 279 1.63 16.74 1.81
CA ARG A 279 1.50 17.77 0.77
C ARG A 279 2.08 19.11 1.21
N GLY A 280 1.96 19.47 2.50
CA GLY A 280 2.60 20.64 3.08
C GLY A 280 4.13 20.59 3.03
N GLY A 281 4.71 19.39 3.05
CA GLY A 281 6.14 19.13 2.87
C GLY A 281 6.57 18.86 1.42
N GLY A 282 5.70 19.10 0.42
CA GLY A 282 6.03 18.89 -0.99
C GLY A 282 6.04 17.41 -1.43
N ILE A 283 5.73 16.46 -0.54
CA ILE A 283 5.71 15.02 -0.84
C ILE A 283 4.45 14.68 -1.63
N ARG A 284 4.60 13.92 -2.70
CA ARG A 284 3.49 13.54 -3.59
C ARG A 284 2.77 12.31 -3.04
N ILE A 285 1.44 12.31 -3.12
CA ILE A 285 0.63 11.14 -2.87
C ILE A 285 0.63 10.26 -4.12
N VAL A 286 0.80 8.97 -3.93
CA VAL A 286 0.76 7.98 -5.01
C VAL A 286 -0.64 7.38 -5.10
N GLU A 287 -1.07 6.73 -4.02
CA GLU A 287 -2.36 6.03 -3.97
C GLU A 287 -2.82 5.85 -2.53
N VAL A 288 -4.14 5.79 -2.32
CA VAL A 288 -4.77 5.37 -1.08
C VAL A 288 -5.51 4.06 -1.35
N HIS A 289 -5.22 3.03 -0.56
CA HIS A 289 -5.74 1.67 -0.76
C HIS A 289 -5.97 0.95 0.58
N ASN A 290 -6.36 -0.31 0.56
CA ASN A 290 -6.50 -1.21 1.70
C ASN A 290 -5.50 -2.38 1.59
N HIS A 291 -5.18 -3.05 2.71
CA HIS A 291 -4.43 -4.31 2.71
C HIS A 291 -5.36 -5.49 2.95
N SER A 292 -6.32 -5.38 3.87
CA SER A 292 -7.37 -6.36 4.15
C SER A 292 -8.74 -5.81 3.76
N LEU A 293 -9.73 -6.70 3.64
CA LEU A 293 -11.13 -6.33 3.40
C LEU A 293 -11.94 -6.25 4.70
N ASP A 294 -11.52 -6.97 5.74
CA ASP A 294 -12.32 -7.21 6.96
C ASP A 294 -11.61 -6.80 8.26
N ASP A 295 -10.49 -6.07 8.18
CA ASP A 295 -9.74 -5.62 9.35
C ASP A 295 -10.51 -4.62 10.23
N GLN A 296 -10.27 -4.69 11.55
CA GLN A 296 -10.90 -3.83 12.54
C GLN A 296 -9.87 -3.27 13.56
N PRO A 297 -9.84 -1.95 13.80
CA PRO A 297 -10.48 -0.92 12.98
C PRO A 297 -9.99 -0.96 11.55
N HIS A 298 -10.87 -0.64 10.59
CA HIS A 298 -10.50 -0.67 9.17
C HIS A 298 -9.38 0.32 8.88
N LEU A 299 -8.29 -0.16 8.26
CA LEU A 299 -7.13 0.63 7.91
C LEU A 299 -7.13 1.00 6.43
N PHE A 300 -6.67 2.20 6.18
CA PHE A 300 -6.32 2.71 4.87
C PHE A 300 -4.81 2.88 4.79
N TYR A 301 -4.26 2.62 3.64
CA TYR A 301 -2.83 2.71 3.39
C TYR A 301 -2.56 3.74 2.31
N MET A 302 -1.42 4.43 2.41
CA MET A 302 -1.12 5.50 1.46
C MET A 302 0.35 5.51 1.09
N HIS A 303 0.61 5.23 -0.18
CA HIS A 303 1.92 5.41 -0.76
C HIS A 303 2.22 6.86 -1.09
N PHE A 304 3.50 7.21 -0.98
CA PHE A 304 3.99 8.55 -1.24
C PHE A 304 5.33 8.52 -1.99
N TRP A 305 5.68 9.64 -2.63
CA TRP A 305 6.91 9.78 -3.40
C TRP A 305 7.48 11.19 -3.34
N ALA A 306 8.79 11.31 -3.16
CA ALA A 306 9.57 12.51 -3.44
C ALA A 306 11.05 12.14 -3.70
N ASN A 307 11.80 13.05 -4.33
CA ASN A 307 13.26 12.96 -4.43
C ASN A 307 13.84 14.37 -4.17
N ASP A 308 14.40 14.58 -2.99
CA ASP A 308 14.96 15.86 -2.57
C ASP A 308 16.00 15.69 -1.45
N ASP A 309 16.44 16.79 -0.81
CA ASP A 309 17.27 16.77 0.39
C ASP A 309 16.64 15.84 1.46
N ALA A 310 17.42 14.85 1.89
CA ALA A 310 16.90 13.78 2.74
C ALA A 310 16.45 14.27 4.13
N THR A 311 17.13 15.27 4.69
CA THR A 311 16.80 15.84 6.00
C THR A 311 15.52 16.67 5.93
N THR A 312 15.35 17.44 4.88
CA THR A 312 14.12 18.19 4.60
C THR A 312 12.92 17.25 4.44
N LEU A 313 13.09 16.18 3.66
CA LEU A 313 12.06 15.15 3.50
C LEU A 313 11.73 14.45 4.82
N ALA A 314 12.74 14.14 5.65
CA ALA A 314 12.54 13.53 6.96
C ALA A 314 11.75 14.43 7.91
N GLN A 315 11.98 15.75 7.90
CA GLN A 315 11.21 16.70 8.69
C GLN A 315 9.73 16.73 8.26
N ALA A 316 9.47 16.73 6.96
CA ALA A 316 8.11 16.67 6.42
C ALA A 316 7.41 15.33 6.78
N LEU A 317 8.11 14.20 6.62
CA LEU A 317 7.62 12.88 7.02
C LEU A 317 7.36 12.79 8.54
N GLY A 318 8.21 13.41 9.38
CA GLY A 318 8.01 13.50 10.82
C GLY A 318 6.69 14.20 11.18
N ASN A 319 6.27 15.21 10.43
CA ASN A 319 4.94 15.83 10.61
C ASN A 319 3.82 14.86 10.28
N ALA A 320 3.95 14.08 9.21
CA ALA A 320 2.98 13.06 8.83
C ALA A 320 2.91 11.90 9.84
N VAL A 321 4.08 11.47 10.36
CA VAL A 321 4.14 10.45 11.44
C VAL A 321 3.40 10.94 12.69
N ARG A 322 3.50 12.19 13.06
CA ARG A 322 2.76 12.76 14.20
C ARG A 322 1.27 12.97 13.95
N ALA A 323 0.84 12.93 12.68
CA ALA A 323 -0.57 13.10 12.29
C ALA A 323 -1.38 11.79 12.37
N HIS A 324 -0.74 10.65 12.70
CA HIS A 324 -1.43 9.36 12.89
C HIS A 324 -0.98 8.67 14.18
N ASN A 325 -1.79 7.74 14.69
CA ASN A 325 -1.58 7.10 15.98
C ASN A 325 -0.65 5.88 15.88
N ALA A 326 0.63 6.15 15.67
CA ALA A 326 1.67 5.13 15.57
C ALA A 326 2.86 5.42 16.51
N SER A 327 3.73 4.44 16.69
CA SER A 327 4.96 4.54 17.46
C SER A 327 6.07 3.74 16.76
N PRO A 328 7.36 4.06 16.97
CA PRO A 328 8.45 3.25 16.45
C PRO A 328 8.25 1.76 16.75
N ALA A 329 8.56 0.91 15.80
CA ALA A 329 8.35 -0.53 15.95
C ALA A 329 9.45 -1.23 16.77
N GLY A 330 10.55 -0.54 17.05
CA GLY A 330 11.70 -1.04 17.80
C GLY A 330 12.88 -1.32 16.91
#